data_259a172cacb2d644cfc34e82fddaa712
#
_entry.id   259a172cacb2d644cfc34e82fddaa712
#
_cell.length_a   1.000
_cell.length_b   1.000
_cell.length_c   1.000
_cell.angle_alpha   90.00
_cell.angle_beta   90.00
_cell.angle_gamma   90.00
#
_symmetry.space_group_name_H-M   'P 1'
#
loop_
_entity.id
_entity.type
_entity.pdbx_description
1 polymer ?
#
loop_
_entity_poly.entity_id
_entity_poly.type
_entity_poly.pdbx_seq_one_letter_code
_entity_poly.pdbx_strand_id
1 'polypeptide(L)'
;MEILIGLLIIAIGAFCQSSCYVPINKIKDWSWESYWIVQGVFAWLILPFFGAMLAVPSGHSFFELFDGYGFNVAMTMLFGVLWGVGGLTFGLSMRYLGVALGQSIALGTCAGLGTIMGPVLLNIFFPEMDALSSLTFSVILGVVVTLLGIAIIGVAGSMKAASLSEEEKKAAVKDFNFPKGLAIALLAGFMSGCFNVGLAFGDDIHFGTLTPDMYKTLPATFLVTLGGFITNAIYCFYQNTKNHTWGDYQKQEVWGNNLLFCALAGALWYSQFFGLSLGKGFLTESPTLMTLSFCILMALNVVFSNVWGIILKEWKGCSKKTITVLIIGIIVLIISSFLPQLI
;
A
#
# COMPACT_ATOMS: atom_id res chain seq x y z
N MET A 1 3.77 13.35 -23.27
CA MET A 1 3.59 11.90 -23.56
C MET A 1 4.10 11.06 -22.38
N GLU A 2 5.30 11.28 -21.91
CA GLU A 2 5.96 10.52 -20.82
C GLU A 2 5.17 10.50 -19.51
N ILE A 3 4.70 11.66 -19.04
CA ILE A 3 3.86 11.76 -17.84
C ILE A 3 2.65 10.81 -17.89
N LEU A 4 1.95 10.76 -19.05
CA LEU A 4 0.81 9.86 -19.19
C LEU A 4 1.22 8.39 -19.11
N ILE A 5 2.36 8.03 -19.70
CA ILE A 5 2.93 6.68 -19.60
C ILE A 5 3.24 6.35 -18.15
N GLY A 6 3.89 7.26 -17.41
CA GLY A 6 4.20 7.07 -16.00
C GLY A 6 2.95 6.83 -15.15
N LEU A 7 1.92 7.64 -15.32
CA LEU A 7 0.64 7.49 -14.60
C LEU A 7 -0.09 6.20 -14.98
N LEU A 8 -0.05 5.78 -16.25
CA LEU A 8 -0.64 4.50 -16.69
C LEU A 8 0.09 3.30 -16.07
N ILE A 9 1.42 3.34 -15.98
CA ILE A 9 2.21 2.28 -15.32
C ILE A 9 1.84 2.18 -13.84
N ILE A 10 1.74 3.31 -13.13
CA ILE A 10 1.28 3.36 -11.75
C ILE A 10 -0.13 2.78 -11.63
N ALA A 11 -1.03 3.12 -12.55
CA ALA A 11 -2.42 2.62 -12.56
C ALA A 11 -2.48 1.10 -12.78
N ILE A 12 -1.65 0.55 -13.67
CA ILE A 12 -1.55 -0.91 -13.87
C ILE A 12 -1.06 -1.58 -12.59
N GLY A 13 -0.04 -1.03 -11.93
CA GLY A 13 0.44 -1.53 -10.64
C GLY A 13 -0.65 -1.52 -9.56
N ALA A 14 -1.42 -0.44 -9.46
CA ALA A 14 -2.55 -0.31 -8.55
C ALA A 14 -3.67 -1.34 -8.85
N PHE A 15 -3.98 -1.56 -10.12
CA PHE A 15 -4.94 -2.59 -10.53
C PHE A 15 -4.48 -3.99 -10.14
N CYS A 16 -3.21 -4.32 -10.39
CA CYS A 16 -2.62 -5.59 -9.99
C CYS A 16 -2.73 -5.80 -8.47
N GLN A 17 -2.36 -4.80 -7.68
CA GLN A 17 -2.46 -4.86 -6.21
C GLN A 17 -3.91 -5.08 -5.76
N SER A 18 -4.87 -4.34 -6.31
CA SER A 18 -6.28 -4.50 -5.97
C SER A 18 -6.82 -5.89 -6.33
N SER A 19 -6.16 -6.59 -7.26
CA SER A 19 -6.50 -7.94 -7.69
C SER A 19 -5.84 -9.04 -6.84
N CYS A 20 -4.90 -8.72 -5.94
CA CYS A 20 -4.11 -9.72 -5.21
C CYS A 20 -4.95 -10.63 -4.29
N TYR A 21 -6.11 -10.17 -3.84
CA TYR A 21 -7.02 -10.97 -3.02
C TYR A 21 -7.79 -12.04 -3.80
N VAL A 22 -7.88 -11.92 -5.13
CA VAL A 22 -8.57 -12.91 -5.97
C VAL A 22 -7.89 -14.28 -5.90
N PRO A 23 -6.57 -14.41 -6.11
CA PRO A 23 -5.89 -15.70 -5.92
C PRO A 23 -5.90 -16.19 -4.48
N ILE A 24 -5.88 -15.32 -3.48
CA ILE A 24 -5.96 -15.71 -2.06
C ILE A 24 -7.22 -16.54 -1.77
N ASN A 25 -8.35 -16.22 -2.39
CA ASN A 25 -9.60 -16.98 -2.25
C ASN A 25 -9.54 -18.41 -2.82
N LYS A 26 -8.45 -18.79 -3.50
CA LYS A 26 -8.19 -20.15 -4.01
C LYS A 26 -7.27 -20.99 -3.11
N ILE A 27 -6.77 -20.41 -2.03
CA ILE A 27 -5.97 -21.12 -1.02
C ILE A 27 -6.90 -22.03 -0.23
N LYS A 28 -6.44 -23.27 0.04
CA LYS A 28 -7.22 -24.33 0.67
C LYS A 28 -6.56 -24.78 1.96
N ASP A 29 -7.36 -25.01 2.98
CA ASP A 29 -6.99 -25.71 4.23
C ASP A 29 -5.75 -25.15 4.96
N TRP A 30 -5.34 -23.93 4.64
CA TRP A 30 -4.33 -23.18 5.37
C TRP A 30 -4.98 -22.05 6.17
N SER A 31 -4.51 -21.86 7.41
CA SER A 31 -4.87 -20.74 8.27
C SER A 31 -4.36 -19.42 7.68
N TRP A 32 -4.97 -18.32 8.12
CA TRP A 32 -4.58 -16.99 7.65
C TRP A 32 -3.08 -16.73 7.82
N GLU A 33 -2.54 -16.98 9.00
CA GLU A 33 -1.12 -16.79 9.33
C GLU A 33 -0.20 -17.64 8.46
N SER A 34 -0.64 -18.84 8.07
CA SER A 34 0.15 -19.75 7.25
C SER A 34 0.29 -19.27 5.81
N TYR A 35 -0.82 -18.87 5.16
CA TYR A 35 -0.71 -18.37 3.79
C TYR A 35 -0.17 -16.93 3.74
N TRP A 36 -0.45 -16.09 4.76
CA TRP A 36 -0.01 -14.70 4.80
C TRP A 36 1.50 -14.57 4.76
N ILE A 37 2.21 -15.40 5.56
CA ILE A 37 3.67 -15.38 5.57
C ILE A 37 4.27 -15.96 4.27
N VAL A 38 3.68 -17.03 3.71
CA VAL A 38 4.16 -17.61 2.45
C VAL A 38 3.95 -16.62 1.29
N GLN A 39 2.80 -15.96 1.20
CA GLN A 39 2.59 -14.85 0.27
C GLN A 39 3.62 -13.74 0.51
N GLY A 40 3.87 -13.39 1.77
CA GLY A 40 4.84 -12.37 2.18
C GLY A 40 6.27 -12.67 1.72
N VAL A 41 6.68 -13.94 1.71
CA VAL A 41 7.97 -14.35 1.15
C VAL A 41 8.10 -13.91 -0.31
N PHE A 42 7.06 -14.07 -1.11
CA PHE A 42 7.07 -13.59 -2.50
C PHE A 42 6.95 -12.08 -2.60
N ALA A 43 5.96 -11.49 -1.88
CA ALA A 43 5.62 -10.08 -1.97
C ALA A 43 6.70 -9.15 -1.39
N TRP A 44 7.37 -9.56 -0.32
CA TRP A 44 8.20 -8.69 0.52
C TRP A 44 9.68 -9.07 0.54
N LEU A 45 10.06 -10.26 0.08
CA LEU A 45 11.47 -10.70 0.00
C LEU A 45 11.90 -10.98 -1.44
N ILE A 46 11.34 -12.04 -2.06
CA ILE A 46 11.84 -12.58 -3.33
C ILE A 46 11.71 -11.54 -4.44
N LEU A 47 10.50 -11.05 -4.69
CA LEU A 47 10.25 -10.14 -5.80
C LEU A 47 10.88 -8.76 -5.60
N PRO A 48 10.83 -8.13 -4.40
CA PRO A 48 11.56 -6.90 -4.16
C PRO A 48 13.07 -7.04 -4.28
N PHE A 49 13.64 -8.18 -3.87
CA PHE A 49 15.07 -8.47 -4.07
C PHE A 49 15.43 -8.48 -5.56
N PHE A 50 14.69 -9.21 -6.38
CA PHE A 50 14.91 -9.21 -7.83
C PHE A 50 14.66 -7.82 -8.47
N GLY A 51 13.68 -7.09 -7.96
CA GLY A 51 13.47 -5.69 -8.36
C GLY A 51 14.68 -4.82 -8.05
N ALA A 52 15.22 -4.90 -6.84
CA ALA A 52 16.41 -4.13 -6.44
C ALA A 52 17.66 -4.50 -7.26
N MET A 53 17.80 -5.75 -7.70
CA MET A 53 18.86 -6.17 -8.61
C MET A 53 18.86 -5.43 -9.95
N LEU A 54 17.69 -4.94 -10.41
CA LEU A 54 17.62 -4.14 -11.65
C LEU A 54 18.27 -2.77 -11.51
N ALA A 55 18.44 -2.29 -10.28
CA ALA A 55 19.12 -1.03 -10.00
C ALA A 55 20.65 -1.16 -10.00
N VAL A 56 21.19 -2.37 -10.05
CA VAL A 56 22.62 -2.66 -10.01
C VAL A 56 23.20 -2.67 -11.43
N PRO A 57 24.10 -1.73 -11.77
CA PRO A 57 24.73 -1.71 -13.09
C PRO A 57 25.70 -2.87 -13.27
N SER A 58 25.98 -3.20 -14.53
CA SER A 58 26.94 -4.25 -14.87
C SER A 58 28.32 -3.97 -14.26
N GLY A 59 28.91 -4.99 -13.63
CA GLY A 59 30.22 -4.89 -12.99
C GLY A 59 30.20 -4.48 -11.52
N HIS A 60 29.01 -4.17 -10.97
CA HIS A 60 28.83 -3.88 -9.54
C HIS A 60 28.14 -5.02 -8.81
N SER A 61 28.40 -5.10 -7.49
CA SER A 61 27.76 -6.05 -6.58
C SER A 61 26.47 -5.46 -5.99
N PHE A 62 25.48 -6.32 -5.73
CA PHE A 62 24.27 -5.93 -5.01
C PHE A 62 24.54 -5.27 -3.65
N PHE A 63 25.58 -5.73 -2.94
CA PHE A 63 25.91 -5.19 -1.61
C PHE A 63 26.50 -3.77 -1.69
N GLU A 64 27.16 -3.41 -2.79
CA GLU A 64 27.68 -2.06 -3.02
C GLU A 64 26.58 -0.99 -3.06
N LEU A 65 25.31 -1.39 -3.34
CA LEU A 65 24.15 -0.47 -3.24
C LEU A 65 24.07 0.24 -1.87
N PHE A 66 24.53 -0.43 -0.83
CA PHE A 66 24.34 0.03 0.56
C PHE A 66 25.60 0.69 1.13
N ASP A 67 26.69 0.72 0.38
CA ASP A 67 27.96 1.30 0.82
C ASP A 67 27.84 2.83 1.02
N GLY A 68 28.15 3.29 2.22
CA GLY A 68 28.02 4.70 2.59
C GLY A 68 26.63 5.14 3.06
N TYR A 69 25.60 4.31 2.88
CA TYR A 69 24.20 4.63 3.22
C TYR A 69 23.71 4.03 4.54
N GLY A 70 24.60 3.70 5.48
CA GLY A 70 24.22 2.97 6.70
C GLY A 70 23.05 3.59 7.47
N PHE A 71 22.99 4.91 7.62
CA PHE A 71 21.88 5.60 8.27
C PHE A 71 20.58 5.48 7.46
N ASN A 72 20.64 5.73 6.15
CA ASN A 72 19.49 5.64 5.24
C ASN A 72 18.92 4.22 5.21
N VAL A 73 19.78 3.20 5.13
CA VAL A 73 19.39 1.77 5.22
C VAL A 73 18.66 1.49 6.53
N ALA A 74 19.22 1.92 7.67
CA ALA A 74 18.63 1.69 8.98
C ALA A 74 17.25 2.36 9.11
N MET A 75 17.12 3.63 8.68
CA MET A 75 15.85 4.37 8.71
C MET A 75 14.83 3.77 7.75
N THR A 76 15.23 3.41 6.53
CA THR A 76 14.35 2.74 5.55
C THR A 76 13.78 1.43 6.11
N MET A 77 14.63 0.60 6.71
CA MET A 77 14.19 -0.64 7.35
C MET A 77 13.31 -0.39 8.59
N LEU A 78 13.65 0.61 9.42
CA LEU A 78 12.85 0.98 10.60
C LEU A 78 11.43 1.37 10.18
N PHE A 79 11.29 2.24 9.18
CA PHE A 79 9.98 2.62 8.66
C PHE A 79 9.26 1.45 7.98
N GLY A 80 9.99 0.49 7.43
CA GLY A 80 9.46 -0.79 6.98
C GLY A 80 8.87 -1.63 8.11
N VAL A 81 9.56 -1.74 9.25
CA VAL A 81 9.06 -2.41 10.46
C VAL A 81 7.76 -1.76 10.95
N LEU A 82 7.73 -0.42 11.02
CA LEU A 82 6.53 0.33 11.41
C LEU A 82 5.37 0.12 10.42
N TRP A 83 5.65 0.12 9.11
CA TRP A 83 4.68 -0.23 8.10
C TRP A 83 4.10 -1.65 8.29
N GLY A 84 4.94 -2.62 8.65
CA GLY A 84 4.50 -3.99 8.96
C GLY A 84 3.47 -4.04 10.11
N VAL A 85 3.64 -3.20 11.15
CA VAL A 85 2.64 -3.04 12.23
C VAL A 85 1.34 -2.44 11.68
N GLY A 86 1.43 -1.49 10.74
CA GLY A 86 0.28 -0.87 10.07
C GLY A 86 -0.58 -1.91 9.36
N GLY A 87 0.04 -2.81 8.59
CA GLY A 87 -0.66 -3.90 7.90
C GLY A 87 -1.42 -4.83 8.86
N LEU A 88 -0.82 -5.18 10.00
CA LEU A 88 -1.45 -6.03 11.00
C LEU A 88 -2.61 -5.34 11.74
N THR A 89 -2.51 -4.04 12.01
CA THR A 89 -3.55 -3.26 12.71
C THR A 89 -4.69 -2.84 11.80
N PHE A 90 -4.49 -2.84 10.49
CA PHE A 90 -5.49 -2.48 9.50
C PHE A 90 -6.76 -3.34 9.61
N GLY A 91 -6.60 -4.66 9.76
CA GLY A 91 -7.72 -5.59 9.98
C GLY A 91 -8.52 -5.31 11.24
N LEU A 92 -7.88 -4.84 12.31
CA LEU A 92 -8.54 -4.47 13.56
C LEU A 92 -9.43 -3.23 13.39
N SER A 93 -9.02 -2.25 12.59
CA SER A 93 -9.84 -1.07 12.32
C SER A 93 -11.17 -1.45 11.66
N MET A 94 -11.13 -2.39 10.71
CA MET A 94 -12.33 -2.90 10.05
C MET A 94 -13.24 -3.69 11.00
N ARG A 95 -12.68 -4.39 11.98
CA ARG A 95 -13.45 -5.12 12.99
C ARG A 95 -14.29 -4.18 13.88
N TYR A 96 -13.76 -3.00 14.21
CA TYR A 96 -14.45 -2.04 15.09
C TYR A 96 -15.33 -1.03 14.35
N LEU A 97 -14.99 -0.65 13.10
CA LEU A 97 -15.70 0.38 12.33
C LEU A 97 -16.53 -0.18 11.17
N GLY A 98 -16.35 -1.46 10.86
CA GLY A 98 -16.78 -2.04 9.59
C GLY A 98 -15.77 -1.78 8.47
N VAL A 99 -15.85 -2.61 7.42
CA VAL A 99 -14.87 -2.61 6.33
C VAL A 99 -14.75 -1.24 5.67
N ALA A 100 -15.88 -0.66 5.28
CA ALA A 100 -15.89 0.58 4.50
C ALA A 100 -15.30 1.79 5.25
N LEU A 101 -15.76 2.02 6.49
CA LEU A 101 -15.33 3.18 7.27
C LEU A 101 -13.89 2.99 7.78
N GLY A 102 -13.56 1.81 8.30
CA GLY A 102 -12.21 1.49 8.79
C GLY A 102 -11.17 1.59 7.68
N GLN A 103 -11.47 1.04 6.51
CA GLN A 103 -10.59 1.11 5.34
C GLN A 103 -10.40 2.54 4.83
N SER A 104 -11.49 3.32 4.73
CA SER A 104 -11.39 4.70 4.24
C SER A 104 -10.55 5.58 5.14
N ILE A 105 -10.73 5.49 6.47
CA ILE A 105 -9.93 6.27 7.42
C ILE A 105 -8.46 5.85 7.35
N ALA A 106 -8.18 4.55 7.36
CA ALA A 106 -6.82 4.05 7.35
C ALA A 106 -6.09 4.38 6.02
N LEU A 107 -6.72 4.16 4.85
CA LEU A 107 -6.12 4.50 3.55
C LEU A 107 -5.98 6.01 3.33
N GLY A 108 -6.97 6.80 3.77
CA GLY A 108 -6.87 8.25 3.74
C GLY A 108 -5.70 8.76 4.57
N THR A 109 -5.59 8.27 5.81
CA THR A 109 -4.48 8.62 6.70
C THR A 109 -3.13 8.17 6.11
N CYS A 110 -3.06 6.98 5.52
CA CYS A 110 -1.87 6.46 4.83
C CYS A 110 -1.46 7.35 3.66
N ALA A 111 -2.39 7.70 2.78
CA ALA A 111 -2.13 8.53 1.61
C ALA A 111 -1.66 9.94 1.99
N GLY A 112 -2.39 10.61 2.89
CA GLY A 112 -2.08 11.97 3.32
C GLY A 112 -0.79 12.05 4.12
N LEU A 113 -0.69 11.30 5.21
CA LEU A 113 0.50 11.33 6.07
C LEU A 113 1.73 10.74 5.36
N GLY A 114 1.57 9.66 4.61
CA GLY A 114 2.69 9.06 3.86
C GLY A 114 3.34 10.05 2.88
N THR A 115 2.54 10.91 2.25
CA THR A 115 3.05 11.93 1.32
C THR A 115 3.71 13.11 2.03
N ILE A 116 3.18 13.54 3.18
CA ILE A 116 3.66 14.73 3.90
C ILE A 116 4.83 14.40 4.83
N MET A 117 4.78 13.27 5.54
CA MET A 117 5.77 12.92 6.57
C MET A 117 7.18 12.70 6.02
N GLY A 118 7.33 12.14 4.81
CA GLY A 118 8.63 11.94 4.20
C GLY A 118 9.43 13.24 4.14
N PRO A 119 8.96 14.26 3.40
CA PRO A 119 9.63 15.56 3.32
C PRO A 119 9.83 16.24 4.69
N VAL A 120 8.85 16.15 5.60
CA VAL A 120 8.98 16.74 6.94
C VAL A 120 10.11 16.10 7.74
N LEU A 121 10.19 14.78 7.78
CA LEU A 121 11.24 14.09 8.53
C LEU A 121 12.60 14.25 7.86
N LEU A 122 12.69 14.18 6.52
CA LEU A 122 13.95 14.47 5.82
C LEU A 122 14.46 15.87 6.15
N ASN A 123 13.60 16.87 6.18
CA ASN A 123 14.01 18.24 6.54
C ASN A 123 14.48 18.38 8.01
N ILE A 124 13.97 17.53 8.91
CA ILE A 124 14.41 17.48 10.31
C ILE A 124 15.80 16.85 10.43
N PHE A 125 16.03 15.74 9.73
CA PHE A 125 17.30 14.99 9.80
C PHE A 125 18.39 15.55 8.89
N PHE A 126 18.00 16.16 7.77
CA PHE A 126 18.87 16.72 6.73
C PHE A 126 18.36 18.10 6.29
N PRO A 127 18.49 19.15 7.15
CA PRO A 127 17.96 20.48 6.84
C PRO A 127 18.50 21.08 5.55
N GLU A 128 19.72 20.69 5.16
CA GLU A 128 20.39 21.14 3.93
C GLU A 128 19.71 20.66 2.64
N MET A 129 18.87 19.62 2.70
CA MET A 129 18.15 19.12 1.53
C MET A 129 16.92 19.96 1.17
N ASP A 130 16.49 20.88 2.07
CA ASP A 130 15.27 21.70 1.90
C ASP A 130 14.06 20.87 1.40
N ALA A 131 13.88 19.68 1.97
CA ALA A 131 12.87 18.73 1.52
C ALA A 131 11.43 19.28 1.63
N LEU A 132 11.19 20.27 2.52
CA LEU A 132 9.88 20.92 2.65
C LEU A 132 9.49 21.72 1.40
N SER A 133 10.42 22.17 0.59
CA SER A 133 10.12 22.87 -0.67
C SER A 133 9.35 22.01 -1.66
N SER A 134 9.41 20.68 -1.53
CA SER A 134 8.58 19.75 -2.32
C SER A 134 7.09 19.79 -1.98
N LEU A 135 6.70 20.29 -0.79
CA LEU A 135 5.31 20.42 -0.34
C LEU A 135 4.67 21.71 -0.88
N THR A 136 4.63 21.85 -2.18
CA THR A 136 4.03 22.99 -2.87
C THR A 136 2.51 23.06 -2.64
N PHE A 137 1.89 24.20 -2.98
CA PHE A 137 0.44 24.35 -2.93
C PHE A 137 -0.27 23.27 -3.76
N SER A 138 0.23 22.96 -4.95
CA SER A 138 -0.34 21.93 -5.83
C SER A 138 -0.27 20.54 -5.20
N VAL A 139 0.84 20.21 -4.49
CA VAL A 139 0.97 18.94 -3.75
C VAL A 139 -0.06 18.86 -2.61
N ILE A 140 -0.14 19.90 -1.78
CA ILE A 140 -1.09 19.93 -0.65
C ILE A 140 -2.53 19.85 -1.17
N LEU A 141 -2.86 20.58 -2.24
CA LEU A 141 -4.20 20.52 -2.85
C LEU A 141 -4.50 19.12 -3.39
N GLY A 142 -3.54 18.47 -4.05
CA GLY A 142 -3.68 17.09 -4.54
C GLY A 142 -3.97 16.10 -3.40
N VAL A 143 -3.25 16.22 -2.29
CA VAL A 143 -3.50 15.41 -1.08
C VAL A 143 -4.91 15.67 -0.52
N VAL A 144 -5.31 16.94 -0.37
CA VAL A 144 -6.64 17.30 0.15
C VAL A 144 -7.76 16.74 -0.73
N VAL A 145 -7.66 16.87 -2.04
CA VAL A 145 -8.69 16.33 -2.97
C VAL A 145 -8.72 14.80 -2.92
N THR A 146 -7.57 14.13 -2.79
CA THR A 146 -7.52 12.68 -2.59
C THR A 146 -8.22 12.27 -1.30
N LEU A 147 -7.94 12.95 -0.19
CA LEU A 147 -8.60 12.69 1.10
C LEU A 147 -10.12 12.89 1.02
N LEU A 148 -10.58 13.92 0.31
CA LEU A 148 -12.01 14.14 0.07
C LEU A 148 -12.63 12.98 -0.72
N GLY A 149 -11.98 12.51 -1.79
CA GLY A 149 -12.47 11.37 -2.57
C GLY A 149 -12.57 10.09 -1.74
N ILE A 150 -11.56 9.79 -0.92
CA ILE A 150 -11.56 8.65 -0.01
C ILE A 150 -12.66 8.78 1.05
N ALA A 151 -12.86 9.96 1.61
CA ALA A 151 -13.93 10.23 2.56
C ALA A 151 -15.33 10.02 1.95
N ILE A 152 -15.55 10.45 0.71
CA ILE A 152 -16.81 10.24 -0.02
C ILE A 152 -17.07 8.74 -0.22
N ILE A 153 -16.05 7.95 -0.59
CA ILE A 153 -16.17 6.48 -0.71
C ILE A 153 -16.47 5.86 0.67
N GLY A 154 -15.84 6.37 1.73
CA GLY A 154 -16.14 5.96 3.09
C GLY A 154 -17.59 6.19 3.47
N VAL A 155 -18.17 7.33 3.08
CA VAL A 155 -19.60 7.62 3.27
C VAL A 155 -20.47 6.62 2.51
N ALA A 156 -20.14 6.31 1.24
CA ALA A 156 -20.87 5.29 0.47
C ALA A 156 -20.84 3.92 1.15
N GLY A 157 -19.69 3.52 1.67
CA GLY A 157 -19.53 2.28 2.43
C GLY A 157 -20.30 2.28 3.75
N SER A 158 -20.35 3.40 4.46
CA SER A 158 -21.17 3.56 5.67
C SER A 158 -22.66 3.48 5.35
N MET A 159 -23.10 4.07 4.22
CA MET A 159 -24.49 3.94 3.74
C MET A 159 -24.85 2.51 3.38
N LYS A 160 -23.92 1.77 2.73
CA LYS A 160 -24.08 0.33 2.47
C LYS A 160 -24.25 -0.44 3.78
N ALA A 161 -23.36 -0.25 4.75
CA ALA A 161 -23.44 -0.89 6.06
C ALA A 161 -24.74 -0.55 6.80
N ALA A 162 -25.22 0.69 6.71
CA ALA A 162 -26.49 1.12 7.31
C ALA A 162 -27.71 0.46 6.67
N SER A 163 -27.62 0.02 5.40
CA SER A 163 -28.72 -0.66 4.70
C SER A 163 -28.85 -2.14 5.04
N LEU A 164 -27.90 -2.73 5.78
CA LEU A 164 -27.96 -4.12 6.24
C LEU A 164 -29.02 -4.28 7.34
N SER A 165 -29.65 -5.44 7.44
CA SER A 165 -30.55 -5.79 8.54
C SER A 165 -29.80 -5.79 9.88
N GLU A 166 -30.51 -5.70 11.00
CA GLU A 166 -29.88 -5.73 12.33
C GLU A 166 -29.11 -7.03 12.61
N GLU A 167 -29.55 -8.14 12.02
CA GLU A 167 -28.86 -9.44 12.09
C GLU A 167 -27.58 -9.41 11.28
N GLU A 168 -27.63 -8.88 10.06
CA GLU A 168 -26.46 -8.72 9.18
C GLU A 168 -25.45 -7.70 9.74
N LYS A 169 -25.92 -6.60 10.35
CA LYS A 169 -25.06 -5.64 11.05
C LYS A 169 -24.31 -6.29 12.20
N LYS A 170 -25.02 -7.06 13.06
CA LYS A 170 -24.39 -7.79 14.17
C LYS A 170 -23.42 -8.86 13.68
N ALA A 171 -23.73 -9.50 12.55
CA ALA A 171 -22.81 -10.46 11.94
C ALA A 171 -21.57 -9.78 11.32
N ALA A 172 -21.75 -8.60 10.71
CA ALA A 172 -20.70 -7.86 10.04
C ALA A 172 -19.76 -7.08 11.01
N VAL A 173 -20.31 -6.52 12.11
CA VAL A 173 -19.57 -5.71 13.07
C VAL A 173 -19.95 -6.09 14.49
N LYS A 174 -19.50 -7.28 14.94
CA LYS A 174 -19.79 -7.82 16.28
C LYS A 174 -19.34 -6.90 17.43
N ASP A 175 -18.24 -6.19 17.23
CA ASP A 175 -17.55 -5.42 18.27
C ASP A 175 -17.54 -3.92 17.95
N PHE A 176 -18.59 -3.38 17.33
CA PHE A 176 -18.64 -1.97 16.94
C PHE A 176 -18.31 -1.04 18.13
N ASN A 177 -17.23 -0.27 17.95
CA ASN A 177 -16.78 0.73 18.92
C ASN A 177 -16.11 1.88 18.18
N PHE A 178 -16.85 2.97 17.95
CA PHE A 178 -16.37 4.07 17.13
C PHE A 178 -15.10 4.74 17.67
N PRO A 179 -14.97 5.15 18.95
CA PRO A 179 -13.76 5.79 19.46
C PRO A 179 -12.52 4.89 19.34
N LYS A 180 -12.65 3.62 19.74
CA LYS A 180 -11.57 2.64 19.66
C LYS A 180 -11.20 2.34 18.21
N GLY A 181 -12.19 2.13 17.36
CA GLY A 181 -12.00 1.86 15.94
C GLY A 181 -11.35 3.03 15.21
N LEU A 182 -11.75 4.29 15.54
CA LEU A 182 -11.14 5.49 14.97
C LEU A 182 -9.66 5.59 15.35
N ALA A 183 -9.31 5.42 16.62
CA ALA A 183 -7.93 5.46 17.08
C ALA A 183 -7.06 4.39 16.38
N ILE A 184 -7.59 3.15 16.25
CA ILE A 184 -6.90 2.05 15.56
C ILE A 184 -6.78 2.34 14.06
N ALA A 185 -7.81 2.89 13.40
CA ALA A 185 -7.76 3.22 11.97
C ALA A 185 -6.74 4.33 11.68
N LEU A 186 -6.68 5.36 12.51
CA LEU A 186 -5.68 6.42 12.41
C LEU A 186 -4.26 5.87 12.64
N LEU A 187 -4.07 5.03 13.65
CA LEU A 187 -2.79 4.37 13.91
C LEU A 187 -2.38 3.47 12.73
N ALA A 188 -3.29 2.64 12.23
CA ALA A 188 -3.04 1.76 11.09
C ALA A 188 -2.66 2.56 9.84
N GLY A 189 -3.35 3.67 9.57
CA GLY A 189 -3.04 4.55 8.45
C GLY A 189 -1.70 5.26 8.62
N PHE A 190 -1.40 5.79 9.81
CA PHE A 190 -0.11 6.38 10.13
C PHE A 190 1.04 5.38 9.91
N MET A 191 0.94 4.20 10.51
CA MET A 191 1.94 3.13 10.37
C MET A 191 2.05 2.65 8.90
N SER A 192 0.95 2.58 8.17
CA SER A 192 0.97 2.23 6.74
C SER A 192 1.64 3.33 5.90
N GLY A 193 1.47 4.60 6.25
CA GLY A 193 2.15 5.74 5.62
C GLY A 193 3.67 5.72 5.81
N CYS A 194 4.17 5.04 6.84
CA CYS A 194 5.60 4.82 7.06
C CYS A 194 6.30 4.14 5.88
N PHE A 195 5.57 3.41 5.03
CA PHE A 195 6.14 2.87 3.79
C PHE A 195 6.75 3.97 2.92
N ASN A 196 5.98 5.03 2.64
CA ASN A 196 6.48 6.14 1.82
C ASN A 196 7.60 6.94 2.50
N VAL A 197 7.55 7.06 3.83
CA VAL A 197 8.65 7.65 4.60
C VAL A 197 9.93 6.83 4.44
N GLY A 198 9.83 5.50 4.52
CA GLY A 198 10.96 4.61 4.25
C GLY A 198 11.50 4.78 2.82
N LEU A 199 10.63 4.89 1.82
CA LEU A 199 11.07 5.18 0.45
C LEU A 199 11.82 6.51 0.35
N ALA A 200 11.36 7.55 1.07
CA ALA A 200 12.01 8.85 1.07
C ALA A 200 13.41 8.81 1.69
N PHE A 201 13.61 8.11 2.82
CA PHE A 201 14.93 7.92 3.42
C PHE A 201 15.86 7.07 2.56
N GLY A 202 15.32 6.18 1.75
CA GLY A 202 16.08 5.30 0.86
C GLY A 202 16.24 5.81 -0.56
N ASP A 203 15.79 7.02 -0.87
CA ASP A 203 15.73 7.54 -2.25
C ASP A 203 17.12 7.63 -2.91
N ASP A 204 18.17 7.91 -2.12
CA ASP A 204 19.56 8.00 -2.60
C ASP A 204 20.26 6.61 -2.70
N ILE A 205 19.64 5.51 -2.28
CA ILE A 205 20.25 4.18 -2.29
C ILE A 205 20.24 3.62 -3.73
N HIS A 206 21.15 4.12 -4.55
CA HIS A 206 21.36 3.70 -5.93
C HIS A 206 22.72 4.17 -6.46
N PHE A 207 23.14 3.73 -7.65
CA PHE A 207 24.42 4.12 -8.26
C PHE A 207 24.35 5.45 -9.04
N GLY A 208 23.58 6.43 -8.56
CA GLY A 208 23.47 7.74 -9.19
C GLY A 208 22.98 7.67 -10.64
N THR A 209 23.74 8.22 -11.58
CA THR A 209 23.42 8.23 -13.01
C THR A 209 23.59 6.87 -13.68
N LEU A 210 24.26 5.90 -13.05
CA LEU A 210 24.40 4.55 -13.56
C LEU A 210 23.14 3.71 -13.38
N THR A 211 22.28 4.07 -12.43
CA THR A 211 20.98 3.43 -12.26
C THR A 211 19.93 4.17 -13.09
N PRO A 212 19.23 3.48 -14.01
CA PRO A 212 18.09 4.08 -14.73
C PRO A 212 17.03 4.64 -13.78
N ASP A 213 16.46 5.81 -14.08
CA ASP A 213 15.50 6.51 -13.20
C ASP A 213 14.32 5.62 -12.79
N MET A 214 13.86 4.76 -13.69
CA MET A 214 12.77 3.82 -13.42
C MET A 214 13.10 2.74 -12.38
N TYR A 215 14.35 2.54 -12.00
CA TYR A 215 14.77 1.53 -11.03
C TYR A 215 15.30 2.12 -9.72
N LYS A 216 15.47 3.44 -9.63
CA LYS A 216 16.08 4.12 -8.47
C LYS A 216 15.36 3.84 -7.15
N THR A 217 14.03 3.71 -7.17
CA THR A 217 13.24 3.48 -5.94
C THR A 217 13.20 2.00 -5.52
N LEU A 218 13.65 1.06 -6.36
CA LEU A 218 13.55 -0.38 -6.07
C LEU A 218 14.42 -0.85 -4.90
N PRO A 219 15.67 -0.37 -4.69
CA PRO A 219 16.46 -0.73 -3.51
C PRO A 219 15.79 -0.28 -2.20
N ALA A 220 15.26 0.94 -2.14
CA ALA A 220 14.49 1.41 -1.00
C ALA A 220 13.24 0.55 -0.78
N THR A 221 12.53 0.19 -1.86
CA THR A 221 11.36 -0.70 -1.79
C THR A 221 11.72 -2.04 -1.16
N PHE A 222 12.85 -2.65 -1.56
CA PHE A 222 13.33 -3.91 -0.97
C PHE A 222 13.59 -3.77 0.54
N LEU A 223 14.25 -2.71 0.98
CA LEU A 223 14.55 -2.49 2.40
C LEU A 223 13.28 -2.26 3.23
N VAL A 224 12.33 -1.47 2.74
CA VAL A 224 11.04 -1.24 3.42
C VAL A 224 10.26 -2.54 3.52
N THR A 225 10.17 -3.31 2.43
CA THR A 225 9.44 -4.58 2.43
C THR A 225 10.12 -5.63 3.30
N LEU A 226 11.46 -5.65 3.35
CA LEU A 226 12.23 -6.50 4.26
C LEU A 226 11.92 -6.17 5.73
N GLY A 227 11.89 -4.88 6.10
CA GLY A 227 11.48 -4.45 7.44
C GLY A 227 10.06 -4.92 7.79
N GLY A 228 9.11 -4.73 6.89
CA GLY A 228 7.73 -5.18 7.06
C GLY A 228 7.59 -6.69 7.12
N PHE A 229 8.40 -7.43 6.35
CA PHE A 229 8.45 -8.89 6.43
C PHE A 229 8.85 -9.36 7.82
N ILE A 230 9.87 -8.75 8.44
CA ILE A 230 10.32 -9.11 9.80
C ILE A 230 9.15 -9.00 10.79
N THR A 231 8.42 -7.89 10.78
CA THR A 231 7.26 -7.68 11.65
C THR A 231 6.18 -8.74 11.44
N ASN A 232 5.81 -8.96 10.16
CA ASN A 232 4.77 -9.92 9.80
C ASN A 232 5.20 -11.36 10.09
N ALA A 233 6.46 -11.72 9.86
CA ALA A 233 7.00 -13.05 10.18
C ALA A 233 6.94 -13.35 11.68
N ILE A 234 7.38 -12.40 12.53
CA ILE A 234 7.30 -12.55 13.98
C ILE A 234 5.85 -12.77 14.41
N TYR A 235 4.91 -11.95 13.89
CA TYR A 235 3.51 -12.08 14.24
C TYR A 235 2.89 -13.39 13.74
N CYS A 236 3.14 -13.79 12.50
CA CYS A 236 2.62 -15.03 11.94
C CYS A 236 3.17 -16.26 12.65
N PHE A 237 4.46 -16.28 13.00
CA PHE A 237 5.06 -17.37 13.77
C PHE A 237 4.46 -17.47 15.17
N TYR A 238 4.23 -16.33 15.84
CA TYR A 238 3.50 -16.31 17.10
C TYR A 238 2.09 -16.88 16.95
N GLN A 239 1.35 -16.49 15.91
CA GLN A 239 -0.02 -16.98 15.65
C GLN A 239 -0.03 -18.47 15.28
N ASN A 240 0.88 -18.95 14.43
CA ASN A 240 1.02 -20.37 14.11
C ASN A 240 1.25 -21.22 15.38
N THR A 241 2.07 -20.73 16.32
CA THR A 241 2.32 -21.39 17.59
C THR A 241 1.07 -21.37 18.48
N LYS A 242 0.44 -20.22 18.64
CA LYS A 242 -0.74 -20.02 19.47
C LYS A 242 -1.95 -20.82 18.97
N ASN A 243 -2.16 -20.86 17.66
CA ASN A 243 -3.29 -21.52 17.03
C ASN A 243 -3.01 -22.97 16.64
N HIS A 244 -1.79 -23.48 16.89
CA HIS A 244 -1.35 -24.85 16.54
C HIS A 244 -1.49 -25.15 15.03
N THR A 245 -1.17 -24.17 14.17
CA THR A 245 -1.37 -24.25 12.70
C THR A 245 -0.11 -24.60 11.92
N TRP A 246 0.99 -24.96 12.59
CA TRP A 246 2.24 -25.41 11.93
C TRP A 246 2.05 -26.63 11.02
N GLY A 247 1.03 -27.47 11.31
CA GLY A 247 0.66 -28.61 10.47
C GLY A 247 0.17 -28.21 9.06
N ASP A 248 -0.21 -26.96 8.84
CA ASP A 248 -0.65 -26.48 7.52
C ASP A 248 0.44 -26.69 6.46
N TYR A 249 1.71 -26.45 6.81
CA TYR A 249 2.85 -26.59 5.91
C TYR A 249 3.19 -28.05 5.58
N GLN A 250 2.55 -29.04 6.24
CA GLN A 250 2.76 -30.47 6.03
C GLN A 250 1.65 -31.10 5.13
N LYS A 251 0.61 -30.35 4.78
CA LYS A 251 -0.52 -30.78 3.94
C LYS A 251 -0.11 -30.85 2.47
N GLN A 252 0.56 -31.94 2.07
CA GLN A 252 1.15 -32.08 0.73
C GLN A 252 0.14 -32.00 -0.41
N GLU A 253 -1.10 -32.46 -0.20
CA GLU A 253 -2.17 -32.46 -1.20
C GLU A 253 -2.59 -31.07 -1.67
N VAL A 254 -2.43 -30.03 -0.82
CA VAL A 254 -2.79 -28.64 -1.16
C VAL A 254 -1.56 -27.75 -1.36
N TRP A 255 -0.36 -28.26 -1.09
CA TRP A 255 0.86 -27.45 -1.05
C TRP A 255 1.17 -26.76 -2.38
N GLY A 256 1.13 -27.50 -3.49
CA GLY A 256 1.39 -26.95 -4.83
C GLY A 256 0.36 -25.90 -5.23
N ASN A 257 -0.94 -26.13 -4.95
CA ASN A 257 -2.01 -25.15 -5.15
C ASN A 257 -1.74 -23.87 -4.35
N ASN A 258 -1.49 -24.04 -3.05
CA ASN A 258 -1.37 -22.91 -2.13
C ASN A 258 -0.11 -22.09 -2.42
N LEU A 259 1.02 -22.74 -2.73
CA LEU A 259 2.26 -22.06 -3.11
C LEU A 259 2.06 -21.23 -4.39
N LEU A 260 1.41 -21.78 -5.41
CA LEU A 260 1.10 -21.07 -6.66
C LEU A 260 0.26 -19.82 -6.41
N PHE A 261 -0.83 -19.96 -5.64
CA PHE A 261 -1.72 -18.83 -5.38
C PHE A 261 -1.11 -17.80 -4.42
N CYS A 262 -0.28 -18.21 -3.47
CA CYS A 262 0.52 -17.29 -2.65
C CYS A 262 1.55 -16.53 -3.50
N ALA A 263 2.25 -17.20 -4.40
CA ALA A 263 3.21 -16.57 -5.30
C ALA A 263 2.52 -15.57 -6.24
N LEU A 264 1.38 -15.94 -6.83
CA LEU A 264 0.60 -15.05 -7.69
C LEU A 264 0.07 -13.84 -6.92
N ALA A 265 -0.49 -14.06 -5.72
CA ALA A 265 -0.95 -12.97 -4.86
C ALA A 265 0.20 -12.04 -4.46
N GLY A 266 1.37 -12.60 -4.12
CA GLY A 266 2.57 -11.84 -3.81
C GLY A 266 3.07 -11.00 -5.00
N ALA A 267 3.07 -11.58 -6.20
CA ALA A 267 3.44 -10.88 -7.42
C ALA A 267 2.49 -9.72 -7.74
N LEU A 268 1.20 -9.96 -7.67
CA LEU A 268 0.19 -8.92 -7.86
C LEU A 268 0.32 -7.80 -6.82
N TRP A 269 0.58 -8.16 -5.55
CA TRP A 269 0.79 -7.19 -4.49
C TRP A 269 2.04 -6.33 -4.74
N TYR A 270 3.18 -6.94 -5.08
CA TYR A 270 4.43 -6.23 -5.33
C TYR A 270 4.37 -5.33 -6.58
N SER A 271 3.57 -5.71 -7.57
CA SER A 271 3.42 -4.95 -8.83
C SER A 271 3.07 -3.48 -8.62
N GLN A 272 2.41 -3.11 -7.52
CA GLN A 272 2.12 -1.71 -7.21
C GLN A 272 3.38 -0.87 -6.99
N PHE A 273 4.36 -1.38 -6.25
CA PHE A 273 5.59 -0.66 -5.94
C PHE A 273 6.61 -0.77 -7.06
N PHE A 274 6.62 -1.90 -7.75
CA PHE A 274 7.36 -2.04 -9.00
C PHE A 274 6.84 -1.04 -10.04
N GLY A 275 5.53 -0.97 -10.25
CA GLY A 275 4.89 0.01 -11.13
C GLY A 275 5.09 1.45 -10.66
N LEU A 276 5.10 1.73 -9.35
CA LEU A 276 5.43 3.04 -8.81
C LEU A 276 6.85 3.47 -9.21
N SER A 277 7.85 2.59 -9.03
CA SER A 277 9.23 2.87 -9.41
C SER A 277 9.37 3.12 -10.90
N LEU A 278 8.84 2.21 -11.73
CA LEU A 278 8.86 2.38 -13.18
C LEU A 278 8.16 3.67 -13.61
N GLY A 279 6.99 3.96 -13.06
CA GLY A 279 6.22 5.15 -13.38
C GLY A 279 6.94 6.44 -13.01
N LYS A 280 7.58 6.48 -11.84
CA LYS A 280 8.41 7.61 -11.40
C LYS A 280 9.50 7.98 -12.41
N GLY A 281 10.11 6.98 -13.07
CA GLY A 281 11.11 7.23 -14.10
C GLY A 281 10.61 8.05 -15.30
N PHE A 282 9.30 8.11 -15.51
CA PHE A 282 8.65 8.95 -16.54
C PHE A 282 8.09 10.27 -15.98
N LEU A 283 8.21 10.50 -14.66
CA LEU A 283 7.69 11.70 -13.99
C LEU A 283 8.81 12.68 -13.58
N THR A 284 10.05 12.42 -13.95
CA THR A 284 11.23 13.19 -13.52
C THR A 284 11.15 14.69 -13.86
N GLU A 285 10.46 15.05 -14.94
CA GLU A 285 10.23 16.45 -15.33
C GLU A 285 9.14 17.16 -14.51
N SER A 286 8.41 16.43 -13.65
CA SER A 286 7.32 16.98 -12.83
C SER A 286 7.55 16.71 -11.34
N PRO A 287 8.25 17.58 -10.60
CA PRO A 287 8.49 17.41 -9.17
C PRO A 287 7.20 17.22 -8.36
N THR A 288 6.14 17.92 -8.74
CA THR A 288 4.81 17.78 -8.12
C THR A 288 4.25 16.36 -8.24
N LEU A 289 4.31 15.77 -9.44
CA LEU A 289 3.83 14.39 -9.64
C LEU A 289 4.76 13.36 -9.00
N MET A 290 6.07 13.60 -8.96
CA MET A 290 7.02 12.77 -8.23
C MET A 290 6.62 12.68 -6.75
N THR A 291 6.40 13.82 -6.09
CA THR A 291 5.98 13.89 -4.68
C THR A 291 4.61 13.25 -4.45
N LEU A 292 3.66 13.45 -5.36
CA LEU A 292 2.30 12.90 -5.27
C LEU A 292 2.17 11.46 -5.73
N SER A 293 3.19 10.86 -6.34
CA SER A 293 3.12 9.53 -6.97
C SER A 293 2.60 8.46 -6.02
N PHE A 294 3.01 8.47 -4.75
CA PHE A 294 2.49 7.55 -3.73
C PHE A 294 1.03 7.83 -3.37
N CYS A 295 0.63 9.08 -3.24
CA CYS A 295 -0.76 9.47 -2.99
C CYS A 295 -1.66 9.02 -4.15
N ILE A 296 -1.21 9.22 -5.39
CA ILE A 296 -1.89 8.75 -6.62
C ILE A 296 -2.03 7.24 -6.62
N LEU A 297 -0.97 6.50 -6.30
CA LEU A 297 -1.00 5.04 -6.18
C LEU A 297 -2.07 4.60 -5.18
N MET A 298 -2.11 5.20 -3.98
CA MET A 298 -3.10 4.87 -2.96
C MET A 298 -4.53 5.22 -3.39
N ALA A 299 -4.72 6.35 -4.05
CA ALA A 299 -6.02 6.74 -4.63
C ALA A 299 -6.51 5.70 -5.66
N LEU A 300 -5.65 5.29 -6.57
CA LEU A 300 -5.97 4.29 -7.60
C LEU A 300 -6.21 2.90 -7.00
N ASN A 301 -5.50 2.52 -5.94
CA ASN A 301 -5.79 1.28 -5.20
C ASN A 301 -7.23 1.30 -4.66
N VAL A 302 -7.70 2.43 -4.11
CA VAL A 302 -9.09 2.56 -3.65
C VAL A 302 -10.07 2.48 -4.81
N VAL A 303 -9.79 3.15 -5.93
CA VAL A 303 -10.62 3.08 -7.15
C VAL A 303 -10.78 1.65 -7.62
N PHE A 304 -9.68 0.94 -7.88
CA PHE A 304 -9.73 -0.41 -8.42
C PHE A 304 -10.29 -1.45 -7.45
N SER A 305 -10.07 -1.28 -6.14
CA SER A 305 -10.71 -2.12 -5.13
C SER A 305 -12.23 -2.00 -5.17
N ASN A 306 -12.76 -0.78 -5.38
CA ASN A 306 -14.20 -0.58 -5.53
C ASN A 306 -14.73 -1.09 -6.88
N VAL A 307 -13.94 -1.01 -7.95
CA VAL A 307 -14.28 -1.64 -9.25
C VAL A 307 -14.41 -3.16 -9.07
N TRP A 308 -13.47 -3.81 -8.37
CA TRP A 308 -13.61 -5.22 -8.03
C TRP A 308 -14.85 -5.50 -7.18
N GLY A 309 -15.14 -4.67 -6.17
CA GLY A 309 -16.36 -4.78 -5.38
C GLY A 309 -17.64 -4.73 -6.24
N ILE A 310 -17.67 -3.89 -7.29
CA ILE A 310 -18.78 -3.84 -8.25
C ILE A 310 -18.85 -5.13 -9.08
N ILE A 311 -17.72 -5.57 -9.63
CA ILE A 311 -17.62 -6.80 -10.45
C ILE A 311 -18.06 -8.03 -9.63
N LEU A 312 -17.60 -8.15 -8.40
CA LEU A 312 -17.93 -9.23 -7.46
C LEU A 312 -19.34 -9.09 -6.84
N LYS A 313 -20.12 -8.08 -7.29
CA LYS A 313 -21.49 -7.82 -6.83
C LYS A 313 -21.62 -7.50 -5.34
N GLU A 314 -20.56 -7.02 -4.70
CA GLU A 314 -20.58 -6.62 -3.28
C GLU A 314 -21.52 -5.44 -3.00
N TRP A 315 -21.84 -4.63 -4.03
CA TRP A 315 -22.76 -3.50 -3.99
C TRP A 315 -24.18 -3.85 -4.44
N LYS A 316 -24.47 -5.15 -4.66
CA LYS A 316 -25.80 -5.61 -5.06
C LYS A 316 -26.80 -5.35 -3.91
N GLY A 317 -27.96 -4.78 -4.27
CA GLY A 317 -28.99 -4.44 -3.27
C GLY A 317 -28.84 -3.06 -2.63
N CYS A 318 -27.72 -2.35 -2.83
CA CYS A 318 -27.57 -0.98 -2.35
C CYS A 318 -28.51 -0.01 -3.05
N SER A 319 -28.90 1.05 -2.34
CA SER A 319 -29.74 2.12 -2.91
C SER A 319 -29.04 2.84 -4.06
N LYS A 320 -29.82 3.41 -4.98
CA LYS A 320 -29.26 4.27 -6.05
C LYS A 320 -28.42 5.42 -5.49
N LYS A 321 -28.84 6.00 -4.35
CA LYS A 321 -28.10 7.06 -3.67
C LYS A 321 -26.72 6.60 -3.22
N THR A 322 -26.62 5.41 -2.63
CA THR A 322 -25.32 4.81 -2.21
C THR A 322 -24.38 4.63 -3.40
N ILE A 323 -24.89 4.08 -4.50
CA ILE A 323 -24.09 3.89 -5.73
C ILE A 323 -23.65 5.22 -6.32
N THR A 324 -24.53 6.24 -6.31
CA THR A 324 -24.16 7.59 -6.80
C THR A 324 -23.04 8.19 -5.97
N VAL A 325 -23.10 8.09 -4.64
CA VAL A 325 -22.03 8.58 -3.74
C VAL A 325 -20.72 7.85 -4.02
N LEU A 326 -20.75 6.52 -4.21
CA LEU A 326 -19.58 5.74 -4.57
C LEU A 326 -18.95 6.24 -5.88
N ILE A 327 -19.77 6.42 -6.95
CA ILE A 327 -19.29 6.88 -8.26
C ILE A 327 -18.68 8.28 -8.14
N ILE A 328 -19.30 9.20 -7.39
CA ILE A 328 -18.76 10.54 -7.16
C ILE A 328 -17.37 10.44 -6.49
N GLY A 329 -17.22 9.62 -5.45
CA GLY A 329 -15.93 9.44 -4.80
C GLY A 329 -14.85 8.87 -5.75
N ILE A 330 -15.20 7.89 -6.57
CA ILE A 330 -14.30 7.35 -7.60
C ILE A 330 -13.87 8.43 -8.60
N ILE A 331 -14.82 9.24 -9.10
CA ILE A 331 -14.52 10.34 -10.03
C ILE A 331 -13.58 11.36 -9.37
N VAL A 332 -13.83 11.74 -8.11
CA VAL A 332 -12.97 12.68 -7.38
C VAL A 332 -11.55 12.11 -7.25
N LEU A 333 -11.38 10.83 -6.96
CA LEU A 333 -10.06 10.21 -6.89
C LEU A 333 -9.34 10.17 -8.24
N ILE A 334 -10.06 9.90 -9.32
CA ILE A 334 -9.48 9.95 -10.67
C ILE A 334 -9.03 11.38 -10.98
N ILE A 335 -9.88 12.38 -10.73
CA ILE A 335 -9.54 13.80 -10.95
C ILE A 335 -8.32 14.18 -10.10
N SER A 336 -8.24 13.78 -8.82
CA SER A 336 -7.11 14.12 -7.96
C SER A 336 -5.77 13.65 -8.53
N SER A 337 -5.75 12.52 -9.24
CA SER A 337 -4.54 11.96 -9.86
C SER A 337 -4.02 12.81 -11.05
N PHE A 338 -4.88 13.60 -11.66
CA PHE A 338 -4.52 14.47 -12.79
C PHE A 338 -4.49 15.97 -12.42
N LEU A 339 -5.03 16.34 -11.27
CA LEU A 339 -5.16 17.72 -10.82
C LEU A 339 -3.82 18.51 -10.86
N PRO A 340 -2.66 17.93 -10.45
CA PRO A 340 -1.38 18.64 -10.47
C PRO A 340 -0.90 19.03 -11.87
N GLN A 341 -1.48 18.47 -12.93
CA GLN A 341 -1.16 18.85 -14.32
C GLN A 341 -2.01 20.00 -14.84
N LEU A 342 -3.08 20.36 -14.11
CA LEU A 342 -4.05 21.37 -14.51
C LEU A 342 -3.80 22.71 -13.81
N ILE A 343 -2.92 22.74 -12.81
CA ILE A 343 -2.58 23.88 -11.96
C ILE A 343 -1.08 24.15 -12.03
#